data_c4942406d0b5f9a55020731708f0adb3
#
_entry.id   c4942406d0b5f9a55020731708f0adb3
#
_cell.length_a   1.000
_cell.length_b   1.000
_cell.length_c   1.000
_cell.angle_alpha   90.00
_cell.angle_beta   90.00
_cell.angle_gamma   90.00
#
_symmetry.space_group_name_H-M   'P 1'
#
loop_
_entity.id
_entity.type
_entity.pdbx_description
1 polymer ?
#
loop_
_entity_poly.entity_id
_entity_poly.type
_entity_poly.pdbx_seq_one_letter_code
_entity_poly.pdbx_strand_id
1 'polypeptide(L)'
;LTLGVFKVSSFRVSHSVPDGVGYVIDTPEGKLFHVADYKFDWTPVDDKPFDVKRMVSLASEGVLGLASDSLGSTTAGYTESEKELEQKIEEIFRKGKNKIFFTTISSNISRMQQALNACFRLGRKVVFIGRSIEKKVEIARELGYIHYPPDLVIAPKAARRLPGNKIMYLISGSYGQPGSALYRVALSEHDYLSVEQGDLVVFSSDPAPPGSKTNVDMVVDKLIELNADVHYYDMQEDLHVSGHGSQKD
;
A
#
# COMPACT_ATOMS: atom_id res chain seq x y z
N LEU A 1 16.98 -21.19 -13.25
CA LEU A 1 16.91 -21.00 -14.70
C LEU A 1 18.33 -20.94 -15.27
N THR A 2 18.59 -21.65 -16.35
CA THR A 2 19.90 -21.60 -17.04
C THR A 2 19.72 -20.95 -18.41
N LEU A 3 20.55 -19.96 -18.72
CA LEU A 3 20.52 -19.17 -19.96
C LEU A 3 21.95 -19.12 -20.55
N GLY A 4 22.31 -20.08 -21.38
CA GLY A 4 23.66 -20.23 -21.86
C GLY A 4 24.66 -20.47 -20.73
N VAL A 5 25.63 -19.57 -20.56
CA VAL A 5 26.64 -19.61 -19.50
C VAL A 5 26.15 -19.05 -18.16
N PHE A 6 24.99 -18.43 -18.14
CA PHE A 6 24.39 -17.82 -16.93
C PHE A 6 23.47 -18.80 -16.23
N LYS A 7 23.51 -18.79 -14.89
CA LYS A 7 22.54 -19.47 -14.06
C LYS A 7 21.84 -18.43 -13.15
N VAL A 8 20.52 -18.34 -13.25
CA VAL A 8 19.72 -17.39 -12.45
C VAL A 8 18.97 -18.14 -11.35
N SER A 9 19.18 -17.72 -10.14
CA SER A 9 18.48 -18.17 -8.93
C SER A 9 17.72 -16.99 -8.32
N SER A 10 16.66 -17.26 -7.55
CA SER A 10 15.90 -16.23 -6.86
C SER A 10 15.78 -16.53 -5.37
N PHE A 11 15.56 -15.50 -4.60
CA PHE A 11 15.18 -15.55 -3.19
C PHE A 11 14.08 -14.51 -2.94
N ARG A 12 13.20 -14.79 -1.98
CA ARG A 12 12.09 -13.89 -1.67
C ARG A 12 12.58 -12.66 -0.90
N VAL A 13 12.05 -11.50 -1.26
CA VAL A 13 12.19 -10.25 -0.51
C VAL A 13 10.84 -9.84 0.09
N SER A 14 10.86 -9.00 1.13
CA SER A 14 9.64 -8.38 1.69
C SER A 14 9.46 -7.00 1.08
N HIS A 15 8.26 -6.74 0.56
CA HIS A 15 7.86 -5.45 0.01
C HIS A 15 6.33 -5.32 0.08
N SER A 16 5.80 -4.12 -0.19
CA SER A 16 4.34 -3.86 -0.22
C SER A 16 3.60 -4.58 -1.36
N VAL A 17 4.33 -5.02 -2.38
CA VAL A 17 3.85 -5.87 -3.47
C VAL A 17 4.20 -7.33 -3.15
N PRO A 18 3.22 -8.25 -3.13
CA PRO A 18 3.47 -9.66 -2.85
C PRO A 18 4.43 -10.34 -3.83
N ASP A 19 5.08 -11.40 -3.35
CA ASP A 19 6.00 -12.25 -4.12
C ASP A 19 7.18 -11.51 -4.79
N GLY A 20 7.63 -10.41 -4.17
CA GLY A 20 8.88 -9.75 -4.57
C GLY A 20 10.07 -10.71 -4.46
N VAL A 21 10.97 -10.66 -5.44
CA VAL A 21 12.17 -11.51 -5.48
C VAL A 21 13.43 -10.73 -5.81
N GLY A 22 14.51 -11.08 -5.13
CA GLY A 22 15.86 -10.77 -5.56
C GLY A 22 16.42 -11.88 -6.46
N TYR A 23 17.36 -11.54 -7.32
CA TYR A 23 18.01 -12.47 -8.23
C TYR A 23 19.49 -12.60 -7.92
N VAL A 24 20.00 -13.81 -8.08
CA VAL A 24 21.44 -14.10 -8.15
C VAL A 24 21.75 -14.64 -9.54
N ILE A 25 22.66 -13.98 -10.22
CA ILE A 25 23.11 -14.33 -11.56
C ILE A 25 24.53 -14.86 -11.44
N ASP A 26 24.68 -16.18 -11.54
CA ASP A 26 26.00 -16.84 -11.66
C ASP A 26 26.53 -16.60 -13.06
N THR A 27 27.70 -16.01 -13.15
CA THR A 27 28.45 -15.78 -14.40
C THR A 27 29.78 -16.50 -14.35
N PRO A 28 30.50 -16.67 -15.50
CA PRO A 28 31.84 -17.23 -15.49
C PRO A 28 32.86 -16.45 -14.62
N GLU A 29 32.63 -15.16 -14.41
CA GLU A 29 33.51 -14.25 -13.63
C GLU A 29 33.12 -14.15 -12.16
N GLY A 30 31.91 -14.61 -11.77
CA GLY A 30 31.42 -14.55 -10.40
C GLY A 30 29.92 -14.28 -10.31
N LYS A 31 29.46 -14.09 -9.08
CA LYS A 31 28.02 -13.91 -8.78
C LYS A 31 27.63 -12.43 -8.67
N LEU A 32 26.57 -12.05 -9.38
CA LEU A 32 25.94 -10.74 -9.29
C LEU A 32 24.60 -10.89 -8.56
N PHE A 33 24.40 -10.07 -7.53
CA PHE A 33 23.13 -9.96 -6.83
C PHE A 33 22.38 -8.74 -7.34
N HIS A 34 21.11 -8.93 -7.70
CA HIS A 34 20.19 -7.85 -8.03
C HIS A 34 18.99 -7.95 -7.09
N VAL A 35 18.90 -7.00 -6.16
CA VAL A 35 17.82 -6.92 -5.18
C VAL A 35 17.02 -5.65 -5.49
N ALA A 36 15.83 -5.85 -6.04
CA ALA A 36 14.91 -4.74 -6.34
C ALA A 36 14.31 -4.17 -5.04
N ASP A 37 13.13 -3.62 -5.10
CA ASP A 37 12.48 -2.99 -3.95
C ASP A 37 12.33 -3.98 -2.79
N TYR A 38 12.86 -3.64 -1.62
CA TYR A 38 12.77 -4.49 -0.42
C TYR A 38 12.92 -3.71 0.87
N LYS A 39 12.49 -4.34 1.96
CA LYS A 39 12.87 -4.05 3.34
C LYS A 39 13.03 -5.34 4.12
N PHE A 40 13.69 -5.30 5.28
CA PHE A 40 13.70 -6.44 6.20
C PHE A 40 12.49 -6.38 7.14
N ASP A 41 11.33 -6.78 6.66
CA ASP A 41 10.14 -6.93 7.49
C ASP A 41 10.05 -8.37 8.01
N TRP A 42 10.20 -8.52 9.33
CA TRP A 42 10.16 -9.82 10.00
C TRP A 42 8.75 -10.28 10.35
N THR A 43 7.77 -9.38 10.28
CA THR A 43 6.35 -9.64 10.53
C THR A 43 5.48 -9.03 9.43
N PRO A 44 5.70 -9.38 8.16
CA PRO A 44 4.92 -8.84 7.05
C PRO A 44 3.46 -9.30 7.12
N VAL A 45 2.56 -8.57 6.45
CA VAL A 45 1.11 -8.83 6.47
C VAL A 45 0.74 -10.21 5.91
N ASP A 46 1.53 -10.73 4.99
CA ASP A 46 1.35 -12.04 4.35
C ASP A 46 2.07 -13.20 5.06
N ASP A 47 2.69 -12.94 6.22
CA ASP A 47 3.49 -13.88 7.01
C ASP A 47 4.68 -14.52 6.22
N LYS A 48 5.15 -13.86 5.16
CA LYS A 48 6.26 -14.32 4.33
C LYS A 48 7.47 -13.36 4.42
N PRO A 49 8.30 -13.41 5.47
CA PRO A 49 9.43 -12.52 5.65
C PRO A 49 10.50 -12.70 4.57
N PHE A 50 11.45 -11.78 4.50
CA PHE A 50 12.62 -11.86 3.65
C PHE A 50 13.37 -13.19 3.86
N ASP A 51 13.69 -13.90 2.77
CA ASP A 51 14.39 -15.20 2.85
C ASP A 51 15.91 -15.04 2.96
N VAL A 52 16.34 -14.54 4.13
CA VAL A 52 17.78 -14.34 4.42
C VAL A 52 18.56 -15.65 4.33
N LYS A 53 17.99 -16.78 4.79
CA LYS A 53 18.64 -18.08 4.71
C LYS A 53 19.01 -18.45 3.29
N ARG A 54 18.07 -18.27 2.37
CA ARG A 54 18.29 -18.56 0.94
C ARG A 54 19.32 -17.59 0.33
N MET A 55 19.22 -16.29 0.64
CA MET A 55 20.15 -15.28 0.17
C MET A 55 21.58 -15.59 0.63
N VAL A 56 21.81 -15.86 1.92
CA VAL A 56 23.13 -16.20 2.47
C VAL A 56 23.68 -17.49 1.85
N SER A 57 22.83 -18.51 1.67
CA SER A 57 23.26 -19.74 1.00
C SER A 57 23.74 -19.51 -0.43
N LEU A 58 23.11 -18.61 -1.17
CA LEU A 58 23.51 -18.24 -2.54
C LEU A 58 24.80 -17.41 -2.56
N ALA A 59 25.06 -16.62 -1.50
CA ALA A 59 26.24 -15.77 -1.36
C ALA A 59 27.48 -16.50 -0.81
N SER A 60 27.36 -17.75 -0.35
CA SER A 60 28.41 -18.48 0.40
C SER A 60 29.73 -18.64 -0.33
N GLU A 61 29.73 -18.63 -1.66
CA GLU A 61 30.92 -18.75 -2.50
C GLU A 61 31.52 -17.38 -2.90
N GLY A 62 31.00 -16.31 -2.34
CA GLY A 62 31.39 -14.93 -2.63
C GLY A 62 30.45 -14.23 -3.60
N VAL A 63 30.51 -12.91 -3.58
CA VAL A 63 29.67 -12.01 -4.41
C VAL A 63 30.60 -11.05 -5.15
N LEU A 64 30.51 -11.02 -6.47
CA LEU A 64 31.29 -10.13 -7.32
C LEU A 64 30.72 -8.70 -7.29
N GLY A 65 29.40 -8.56 -7.28
CA GLY A 65 28.73 -7.28 -7.28
C GLY A 65 27.31 -7.35 -6.74
N LEU A 66 26.86 -6.25 -6.15
CA LEU A 66 25.52 -6.07 -5.62
C LEU A 66 24.88 -4.82 -6.23
N ALA A 67 23.73 -5.01 -6.88
CA ALA A 67 22.81 -3.93 -7.24
C ALA A 67 21.59 -4.03 -6.30
N SER A 68 21.42 -3.03 -5.47
CA SER A 68 20.40 -3.02 -4.40
C SER A 68 19.53 -1.78 -4.47
N ASP A 69 18.27 -1.92 -4.03
CA ASP A 69 17.42 -0.80 -3.69
C ASP A 69 18.16 0.14 -2.72
N SER A 70 18.04 1.42 -2.96
CA SER A 70 18.64 2.47 -2.14
C SER A 70 17.69 3.63 -1.84
N LEU A 71 16.40 3.48 -2.15
CA LEU A 71 15.43 4.58 -2.01
C LEU A 71 15.33 5.07 -0.56
N GLY A 72 15.33 4.16 0.41
CA GLY A 72 15.29 4.50 1.84
C GLY A 72 16.65 4.75 2.50
N SER A 73 17.77 4.68 1.77
CA SER A 73 19.13 4.69 2.32
C SER A 73 19.52 5.99 3.07
N THR A 74 18.80 7.09 2.87
CA THR A 74 18.98 8.37 3.58
C THR A 74 18.09 8.49 4.82
N THR A 75 17.13 7.59 5.02
CA THR A 75 16.24 7.59 6.19
C THR A 75 16.96 6.91 7.36
N ALA A 76 17.10 7.61 8.47
CA ALA A 76 17.80 7.09 9.65
C ALA A 76 17.02 5.95 10.31
N GLY A 77 17.74 4.97 10.88
CA GLY A 77 17.15 3.87 11.65
C GLY A 77 16.74 2.68 10.80
N TYR A 78 15.76 1.94 11.28
CA TYR A 78 15.14 0.78 10.64
C TYR A 78 13.75 1.13 10.13
N THR A 79 13.30 0.46 9.09
CA THR A 79 11.91 0.58 8.62
C THR A 79 10.99 -0.25 9.51
N GLU A 80 9.90 0.35 9.99
CA GLU A 80 8.88 -0.33 10.80
C GLU A 80 8.19 -1.45 10.01
N SER A 81 7.63 -2.43 10.75
CA SER A 81 6.84 -3.49 10.13
C SER A 81 5.48 -2.97 9.64
N GLU A 82 5.03 -3.48 8.51
CA GLU A 82 3.67 -3.23 7.99
C GLU A 82 2.58 -3.63 9.00
N LYS A 83 2.82 -4.63 9.85
CA LYS A 83 1.85 -5.12 10.84
C LYS A 83 1.48 -4.06 11.90
N GLU A 84 2.43 -3.21 12.27
CA GLU A 84 2.19 -2.14 13.25
C GLU A 84 1.19 -1.10 12.74
N LEU A 85 1.22 -0.85 11.44
CA LEU A 85 0.31 0.08 10.82
C LEU A 85 -1.15 -0.41 10.78
N GLU A 86 -1.39 -1.72 10.78
CA GLU A 86 -2.76 -2.24 10.79
C GLU A 86 -3.54 -1.79 12.03
N GLN A 87 -2.89 -1.76 13.19
CA GLN A 87 -3.50 -1.28 14.43
C GLN A 87 -3.81 0.22 14.35
N LYS A 88 -2.88 1.02 13.82
CA LYS A 88 -3.06 2.46 13.63
C LYS A 88 -4.23 2.76 12.68
N ILE A 89 -4.33 2.05 11.56
CA ILE A 89 -5.45 2.17 10.62
C ILE A 89 -6.78 1.86 11.33
N GLU A 90 -6.84 0.78 12.11
CA GLU A 90 -8.06 0.44 12.83
C GLU A 90 -8.45 1.50 13.86
N GLU A 91 -7.48 2.04 14.61
CA GLU A 91 -7.72 3.11 15.58
C GLU A 91 -8.29 4.38 14.92
N ILE A 92 -7.76 4.76 13.75
CA ILE A 92 -8.25 5.89 12.97
C ILE A 92 -9.67 5.61 12.46
N PHE A 93 -9.91 4.42 11.90
CA PHE A 93 -11.24 4.04 11.40
C PHE A 93 -12.30 4.00 12.53
N ARG A 94 -11.88 3.62 13.74
CA ARG A 94 -12.76 3.62 14.94
C ARG A 94 -13.23 5.01 15.33
N LYS A 95 -12.42 6.05 15.08
CA LYS A 95 -12.78 7.45 15.34
C LYS A 95 -13.75 8.01 14.31
N GLY A 96 -13.78 7.44 13.10
CA GLY A 96 -14.66 7.89 12.02
C GLY A 96 -16.14 7.71 12.34
N LYS A 97 -16.88 8.80 12.46
CA LYS A 97 -18.31 8.82 12.83
C LYS A 97 -19.24 8.68 11.62
N ASN A 98 -18.74 9.01 10.43
CA ASN A 98 -19.45 8.99 9.16
C ASN A 98 -18.76 8.04 8.15
N LYS A 99 -18.87 8.34 6.85
CA LYS A 99 -18.19 7.61 5.78
C LYS A 99 -16.68 7.72 5.95
N ILE A 100 -15.97 6.65 5.56
CA ILE A 100 -14.52 6.65 5.46
C ILE A 100 -14.14 6.58 3.98
N PHE A 101 -13.25 7.46 3.56
CA PHE A 101 -12.56 7.39 2.28
C PHE A 101 -11.11 7.05 2.57
N PHE A 102 -10.69 5.87 2.16
CA PHE A 102 -9.33 5.40 2.36
C PHE A 102 -8.63 5.27 1.01
N THR A 103 -7.51 5.95 0.86
CA THR A 103 -6.72 5.89 -0.37
C THR A 103 -5.30 5.43 -0.10
N THR A 104 -4.78 4.60 -1.01
CA THR A 104 -3.40 4.10 -1.00
C THR A 104 -2.91 3.88 -2.42
N ILE A 105 -1.61 3.64 -2.58
CA ILE A 105 -1.04 3.23 -3.86
C ILE A 105 -1.72 1.92 -4.29
N SER A 106 -2.23 1.87 -5.50
CA SER A 106 -3.02 0.72 -5.97
C SER A 106 -2.20 -0.57 -6.12
N SER A 107 -0.88 -0.54 -6.01
CA SER A 107 0.00 -1.71 -5.95
C SER A 107 0.29 -2.18 -4.52
N ASN A 108 -0.03 -1.40 -3.50
CA ASN A 108 0.17 -1.79 -2.11
C ASN A 108 -0.97 -2.73 -1.65
N ILE A 109 -0.80 -4.00 -1.97
CA ILE A 109 -1.78 -5.06 -1.67
C ILE A 109 -1.91 -5.28 -0.17
N SER A 110 -0.79 -5.23 0.56
CA SER A 110 -0.76 -5.36 2.02
C SER A 110 -1.62 -4.28 2.70
N ARG A 111 -1.52 -3.02 2.24
CA ARG A 111 -2.30 -1.90 2.79
C ARG A 111 -3.79 -2.03 2.51
N MET A 112 -4.15 -2.54 1.33
CA MET A 112 -5.56 -2.85 1.03
C MET A 112 -6.10 -3.94 1.94
N GLN A 113 -5.32 -5.01 2.19
CA GLN A 113 -5.71 -6.08 3.11
C GLN A 113 -5.90 -5.56 4.54
N GLN A 114 -5.00 -4.69 5.03
CA GLN A 114 -5.12 -4.08 6.36
C GLN A 114 -6.40 -3.27 6.50
N ALA A 115 -6.74 -2.45 5.49
CA ALA A 115 -7.98 -1.67 5.49
C ALA A 115 -9.24 -2.58 5.47
N LEU A 116 -9.21 -3.67 4.71
CA LEU A 116 -10.28 -4.67 4.69
C LEU A 116 -10.46 -5.36 6.05
N ASN A 117 -9.35 -5.76 6.69
CA ASN A 117 -9.33 -6.36 8.03
C ASN A 117 -9.93 -5.41 9.07
N ALA A 118 -9.52 -4.14 9.06
CA ALA A 118 -10.04 -3.11 9.96
C ALA A 118 -11.56 -2.92 9.77
N CYS A 119 -12.03 -2.84 8.53
CA CYS A 119 -13.45 -2.72 8.22
C CYS A 119 -14.26 -3.94 8.70
N PHE A 120 -13.72 -5.14 8.50
CA PHE A 120 -14.36 -6.37 9.00
C PHE A 120 -14.54 -6.35 10.51
N ARG A 121 -13.48 -6.02 11.26
CA ARG A 121 -13.52 -5.93 12.74
C ARG A 121 -14.47 -4.84 13.24
N LEU A 122 -14.58 -3.74 12.52
CA LEU A 122 -15.45 -2.60 12.88
C LEU A 122 -16.88 -2.72 12.35
N GLY A 123 -17.21 -3.80 11.63
CA GLY A 123 -18.54 -4.01 11.05
C GLY A 123 -18.93 -2.98 10.00
N ARG A 124 -17.94 -2.47 9.24
CA ARG A 124 -18.15 -1.57 8.10
C ARG A 124 -18.13 -2.37 6.80
N LYS A 125 -18.99 -2.02 5.87
CA LYS A 125 -18.95 -2.53 4.49
C LYS A 125 -17.95 -1.73 3.66
N VAL A 126 -17.36 -2.38 2.68
CA VAL A 126 -16.35 -1.78 1.80
C VAL A 126 -16.89 -1.64 0.38
N VAL A 127 -16.58 -0.53 -0.25
CA VAL A 127 -16.86 -0.27 -1.66
C VAL A 127 -15.55 0.10 -2.36
N PHE A 128 -15.23 -0.58 -3.43
CA PHE A 128 -14.07 -0.20 -4.26
C PHE A 128 -14.49 0.88 -5.26
N ILE A 129 -13.68 1.93 -5.36
CA ILE A 129 -13.93 3.08 -6.24
C ILE A 129 -12.68 3.40 -7.05
N GLY A 130 -12.81 3.24 -8.36
CA GLY A 130 -11.76 3.53 -9.33
C GLY A 130 -11.16 2.27 -9.96
N ARG A 131 -11.09 2.30 -11.29
CA ARG A 131 -10.69 1.16 -12.13
C ARG A 131 -9.37 0.50 -11.73
N SER A 132 -8.38 1.29 -11.26
CA SER A 132 -7.08 0.75 -10.85
C SER A 132 -7.17 -0.09 -9.57
N ILE A 133 -7.96 0.34 -8.58
CA ILE A 133 -8.21 -0.38 -7.33
C ILE A 133 -9.02 -1.66 -7.64
N GLU A 134 -10.15 -1.52 -8.32
CA GLU A 134 -11.05 -2.63 -8.65
C GLU A 134 -10.30 -3.77 -9.35
N LYS A 135 -9.57 -3.45 -10.42
CA LYS A 135 -8.82 -4.45 -11.19
C LYS A 135 -7.71 -5.12 -10.37
N LYS A 136 -6.97 -4.35 -9.55
CA LYS A 136 -5.88 -4.92 -8.75
C LYS A 136 -6.37 -5.77 -7.59
N VAL A 137 -7.47 -5.37 -6.95
CA VAL A 137 -8.10 -6.20 -5.90
C VAL A 137 -8.65 -7.51 -6.50
N GLU A 138 -9.28 -7.47 -7.67
CA GLU A 138 -9.75 -8.66 -8.38
C GLU A 138 -8.59 -9.64 -8.63
N ILE A 139 -7.52 -9.19 -9.27
CA ILE A 139 -6.33 -10.00 -9.56
C ILE A 139 -5.68 -10.52 -8.26
N ALA A 140 -5.50 -9.66 -7.27
CA ALA A 140 -4.89 -10.05 -6.00
C ALA A 140 -5.72 -11.10 -5.25
N ARG A 141 -7.05 -11.03 -5.37
CA ARG A 141 -7.96 -12.03 -4.80
C ARG A 141 -7.90 -13.36 -5.54
N GLU A 142 -7.88 -13.35 -6.89
CA GLU A 142 -7.71 -14.55 -7.71
C GLU A 142 -6.39 -15.26 -7.43
N LEU A 143 -5.31 -14.50 -7.20
CA LEU A 143 -4.00 -15.02 -6.85
C LEU A 143 -3.84 -15.39 -5.36
N GLY A 144 -4.85 -15.13 -4.53
CA GLY A 144 -4.83 -15.47 -3.10
C GLY A 144 -4.00 -14.53 -2.23
N TYR A 145 -3.77 -13.27 -2.65
CA TYR A 145 -3.09 -12.25 -1.83
C TYR A 145 -4.04 -11.36 -1.05
N ILE A 146 -5.30 -11.25 -1.49
CA ILE A 146 -6.36 -10.53 -0.78
C ILE A 146 -7.46 -11.49 -0.39
N HIS A 147 -7.84 -11.44 0.89
CA HIS A 147 -8.89 -12.26 1.47
C HIS A 147 -9.90 -11.40 2.22
N TYR A 148 -11.18 -11.63 1.95
CA TYR A 148 -12.27 -11.02 2.70
C TYR A 148 -13.55 -11.85 2.58
N PRO A 149 -14.45 -11.82 3.60
CA PRO A 149 -15.74 -12.47 3.54
C PRO A 149 -16.60 -11.92 2.39
N PRO A 150 -17.41 -12.77 1.72
CA PRO A 150 -18.21 -12.36 0.56
C PRO A 150 -19.13 -11.17 0.81
N ASP A 151 -19.60 -11.01 2.04
CA ASP A 151 -20.53 -9.95 2.45
C ASP A 151 -19.84 -8.65 2.88
N LEU A 152 -18.50 -8.61 2.99
CA LEU A 152 -17.75 -7.41 3.37
C LEU A 152 -17.79 -6.34 2.27
N VAL A 153 -17.60 -6.77 1.03
CA VAL A 153 -17.54 -5.88 -0.14
C VAL A 153 -18.89 -5.82 -0.82
N ILE A 154 -19.40 -4.62 -1.03
CA ILE A 154 -20.72 -4.38 -1.63
C ILE A 154 -20.62 -3.44 -2.84
N ALA A 155 -21.61 -3.55 -3.71
CA ALA A 155 -21.73 -2.66 -4.86
C ALA A 155 -22.05 -1.21 -4.44
N PRO A 156 -21.60 -0.18 -5.21
CA PRO A 156 -21.87 1.24 -4.88
C PRO A 156 -23.36 1.57 -4.69
N LYS A 157 -24.26 0.94 -5.46
CA LYS A 157 -25.72 1.12 -5.32
C LYS A 157 -26.25 0.62 -3.97
N ALA A 158 -25.69 -0.45 -3.43
CA ALA A 158 -26.09 -1.00 -2.14
C ALA A 158 -25.63 -0.10 -0.99
N ALA A 159 -24.45 0.51 -1.09
CA ALA A 159 -23.90 1.44 -0.09
C ALA A 159 -24.84 2.64 0.16
N ARG A 160 -25.53 3.15 -0.86
CA ARG A 160 -26.46 4.29 -0.70
C ARG A 160 -27.61 4.04 0.28
N ARG A 161 -27.85 2.78 0.65
CA ARG A 161 -28.93 2.38 1.58
C ARG A 161 -28.43 2.23 3.02
N LEU A 162 -27.13 2.33 3.24
CA LEU A 162 -26.52 2.15 4.54
C LEU A 162 -26.18 3.51 5.17
N PRO A 163 -26.20 3.62 6.50
CA PRO A 163 -25.72 4.82 7.18
C PRO A 163 -24.21 4.98 6.96
N GLY A 164 -23.73 6.23 6.89
CA GLY A 164 -22.34 6.56 6.57
C GLY A 164 -21.33 5.86 7.48
N ASN A 165 -21.62 5.76 8.78
CA ASN A 165 -20.75 5.07 9.73
C ASN A 165 -20.63 3.55 9.52
N LYS A 166 -21.29 2.98 8.52
CA LYS A 166 -21.20 1.58 8.12
C LYS A 166 -20.46 1.38 6.80
N ILE A 167 -19.88 2.42 6.24
CA ILE A 167 -19.28 2.36 4.90
C ILE A 167 -17.84 2.87 4.94
N MET A 168 -16.96 2.17 4.21
CA MET A 168 -15.65 2.65 3.80
C MET A 168 -15.52 2.52 2.28
N TYR A 169 -15.05 3.58 1.65
CA TYR A 169 -14.68 3.60 0.24
C TYR A 169 -13.18 3.44 0.11
N LEU A 170 -12.72 2.30 -0.44
CA LEU A 170 -11.33 2.13 -0.88
C LEU A 170 -11.22 2.77 -2.26
N ILE A 171 -10.60 3.95 -2.33
CA ILE A 171 -10.68 4.85 -3.47
C ILE A 171 -9.32 5.15 -4.09
N SER A 172 -9.25 5.20 -5.42
CA SER A 172 -8.01 5.55 -6.14
C SER A 172 -7.75 7.06 -6.11
N GLY A 173 -6.47 7.45 -6.13
CA GLY A 173 -6.06 8.85 -6.22
C GLY A 173 -5.16 9.33 -5.07
N SER A 174 -4.38 8.44 -4.46
CA SER A 174 -3.49 8.73 -3.32
C SER A 174 -2.46 9.84 -3.57
N TYR A 175 -2.12 10.10 -4.83
CA TYR A 175 -1.20 11.18 -5.23
C TYR A 175 -1.89 12.35 -5.92
N GLY A 176 -3.19 12.54 -5.69
CA GLY A 176 -3.93 13.68 -6.25
C GLY A 176 -3.98 13.69 -7.78
N GLN A 177 -3.83 12.54 -8.45
CA GLN A 177 -3.78 12.47 -9.92
C GLN A 177 -5.07 13.05 -10.52
N PRO A 178 -4.98 14.04 -11.42
CA PRO A 178 -6.14 14.58 -12.11
C PRO A 178 -7.01 13.48 -12.75
N GLY A 179 -8.31 13.58 -12.55
CA GLY A 179 -9.28 12.59 -13.05
C GLY A 179 -9.36 11.29 -12.27
N SER A 180 -8.53 11.08 -11.22
CA SER A 180 -8.70 9.95 -10.30
C SER A 180 -10.02 10.08 -9.52
N ALA A 181 -10.47 8.98 -8.91
CA ALA A 181 -11.76 8.99 -8.24
C ALA A 181 -11.77 9.97 -7.04
N LEU A 182 -10.74 9.95 -6.18
CA LEU A 182 -10.66 10.87 -5.05
C LEU A 182 -10.52 12.34 -5.49
N TYR A 183 -9.73 12.61 -6.54
CA TYR A 183 -9.62 13.93 -7.13
C TYR A 183 -10.99 14.48 -7.54
N ARG A 184 -11.78 13.68 -8.27
CA ARG A 184 -13.14 14.07 -8.71
C ARG A 184 -14.11 14.25 -7.52
N VAL A 185 -13.97 13.43 -6.48
CA VAL A 185 -14.75 13.57 -5.24
C VAL A 185 -14.42 14.87 -4.52
N ALA A 186 -13.15 15.21 -4.39
CA ALA A 186 -12.69 16.43 -3.74
C ALA A 186 -13.16 17.70 -4.47
N LEU A 187 -13.25 17.65 -5.79
CA LEU A 187 -13.78 18.76 -6.62
C LEU A 187 -15.31 18.73 -6.78
N SER A 188 -16.00 17.79 -6.12
CA SER A 188 -17.45 17.59 -6.28
C SER A 188 -17.87 17.24 -7.73
N GLU A 189 -16.99 16.61 -8.48
CA GLU A 189 -17.16 16.21 -9.90
C GLU A 189 -17.44 14.72 -10.08
N HIS A 190 -17.56 13.96 -8.98
CA HIS A 190 -17.82 12.54 -9.07
C HIS A 190 -19.33 12.26 -9.22
N ASP A 191 -19.71 11.38 -10.16
CA ASP A 191 -21.09 11.21 -10.63
C ASP A 191 -22.09 10.81 -9.53
N TYR A 192 -21.64 10.15 -8.47
CA TYR A 192 -22.54 9.61 -7.43
C TYR A 192 -21.96 9.58 -6.03
N LEU A 193 -20.75 10.07 -5.84
CA LEU A 193 -20.06 10.04 -4.55
C LEU A 193 -19.66 11.46 -4.16
N SER A 194 -19.96 11.83 -2.93
CA SER A 194 -19.61 13.13 -2.35
C SER A 194 -19.03 12.96 -0.95
N VAL A 195 -18.13 13.84 -0.60
CA VAL A 195 -17.67 14.03 0.78
C VAL A 195 -18.65 14.99 1.48
N GLU A 196 -19.00 14.65 2.71
CA GLU A 196 -19.86 15.44 3.58
C GLU A 196 -19.09 15.83 4.86
N GLN A 197 -19.60 16.85 5.55
CA GLN A 197 -19.02 17.30 6.80
C GLN A 197 -18.85 16.14 7.80
N GLY A 198 -17.63 15.99 8.33
CA GLY A 198 -17.27 14.95 9.29
C GLY A 198 -17.06 13.56 8.69
N ASP A 199 -17.03 13.43 7.36
CA ASP A 199 -16.49 12.23 6.72
C ASP A 199 -14.98 12.16 6.98
N LEU A 200 -14.46 10.96 7.16
CA LEU A 200 -13.05 10.71 7.39
C LEU A 200 -12.35 10.38 6.06
N VAL A 201 -11.28 11.10 5.75
CA VAL A 201 -10.46 10.82 4.57
C VAL A 201 -9.03 10.49 5.01
N VAL A 202 -8.55 9.31 4.66
CA VAL A 202 -7.24 8.80 5.08
C VAL A 202 -6.38 8.52 3.86
N PHE A 203 -5.25 9.23 3.77
CA PHE A 203 -4.19 8.97 2.80
C PHE A 203 -3.15 8.08 3.45
N SER A 204 -3.09 6.81 3.06
CA SER A 204 -2.13 5.84 3.56
C SER A 204 -1.18 5.41 2.43
N SER A 205 -0.36 6.34 1.99
CA SER A 205 0.64 6.17 0.95
C SER A 205 1.92 6.90 1.33
N ASP A 206 3.01 6.58 0.64
CA ASP A 206 4.26 7.33 0.72
C ASP A 206 4.02 8.82 0.51
N PRO A 207 4.93 9.68 1.00
CA PRO A 207 4.96 11.07 0.58
C PRO A 207 4.87 11.16 -0.94
N ALA A 208 4.13 12.15 -1.41
CA ALA A 208 3.95 12.35 -2.84
C ALA A 208 5.32 12.45 -3.55
N PRO A 209 5.54 11.69 -4.64
CA PRO A 209 6.79 11.81 -5.39
C PRO A 209 6.96 13.23 -5.93
N PRO A 210 8.22 13.65 -6.20
CA PRO A 210 8.49 14.97 -6.76
C PRO A 210 7.58 15.28 -7.95
N GLY A 211 6.95 16.47 -7.93
CA GLY A 211 5.98 16.90 -8.94
C GLY A 211 4.52 16.52 -8.66
N SER A 212 4.24 15.61 -7.74
CA SER A 212 2.86 15.22 -7.36
C SER A 212 2.36 15.96 -6.11
N LYS A 213 3.25 16.51 -5.29
CA LYS A 213 2.89 17.14 -4.01
C LYS A 213 1.82 18.22 -4.16
N THR A 214 1.97 19.13 -5.12
CA THR A 214 1.00 20.20 -5.37
C THR A 214 -0.42 19.67 -5.65
N ASN A 215 -0.52 18.55 -6.36
CA ASN A 215 -1.82 17.94 -6.64
C ASN A 215 -2.43 17.30 -5.38
N VAL A 216 -1.61 16.68 -4.55
CA VAL A 216 -2.07 16.10 -3.27
C VAL A 216 -2.53 17.22 -2.34
N ASP A 217 -1.71 18.25 -2.16
CA ASP A 217 -2.03 19.40 -1.31
C ASP A 217 -3.35 20.05 -1.76
N MET A 218 -3.54 20.25 -3.06
CA MET A 218 -4.79 20.79 -3.61
C MET A 218 -6.00 19.88 -3.28
N VAL A 219 -5.86 18.56 -3.41
CA VAL A 219 -6.94 17.62 -3.07
C VAL A 219 -7.23 17.65 -1.56
N VAL A 220 -6.21 17.69 -0.72
CA VAL A 220 -6.34 17.80 0.74
C VAL A 220 -7.05 19.08 1.11
N ASP A 221 -6.63 20.24 0.55
CA ASP A 221 -7.27 21.54 0.81
C ASP A 221 -8.75 21.52 0.44
N LYS A 222 -9.11 20.95 -0.72
CA LYS A 222 -10.50 20.82 -1.15
C LYS A 222 -11.34 19.94 -0.22
N LEU A 223 -10.76 18.86 0.30
CA LEU A 223 -11.44 17.99 1.26
C LEU A 223 -11.65 18.71 2.61
N ILE A 224 -10.68 19.51 3.06
CA ILE A 224 -10.79 20.35 4.26
C ILE A 224 -11.85 21.45 4.06
N GLU A 225 -11.90 22.09 2.89
CA GLU A 225 -12.97 23.06 2.55
C GLU A 225 -14.38 22.44 2.65
N LEU A 226 -14.51 21.13 2.36
CA LEU A 226 -15.76 20.37 2.54
C LEU A 226 -16.02 19.95 4.00
N ASN A 227 -15.19 20.38 4.96
CA ASN A 227 -15.25 20.02 6.37
C ASN A 227 -15.09 18.50 6.62
N ALA A 228 -14.31 17.80 5.81
CA ALA A 228 -13.86 16.44 6.09
C ALA A 228 -12.78 16.44 7.17
N ASP A 229 -12.71 15.33 7.92
CA ASP A 229 -11.59 15.02 8.80
C ASP A 229 -10.50 14.31 7.97
N VAL A 230 -9.43 15.02 7.64
CA VAL A 230 -8.42 14.56 6.71
C VAL A 230 -7.17 14.14 7.46
N HIS A 231 -6.77 12.88 7.29
CA HIS A 231 -5.51 12.32 7.76
C HIS A 231 -4.57 12.13 6.57
N TYR A 232 -3.47 12.86 6.58
CA TYR A 232 -2.50 12.91 5.49
C TYR A 232 -1.08 12.92 6.05
N TYR A 233 -0.09 12.38 5.32
CA TYR A 233 1.29 12.18 5.77
C TYR A 233 1.94 13.43 6.36
N ASP A 234 1.84 14.59 5.72
CA ASP A 234 2.43 15.84 6.21
C ASP A 234 1.80 16.33 7.53
N MET A 235 0.62 15.82 7.88
CA MET A 235 -0.08 16.13 9.14
C MET A 235 0.10 15.04 10.21
N GLN A 236 0.44 13.82 9.79
CA GLN A 236 0.56 12.66 10.68
C GLN A 236 1.53 11.63 10.07
N GLU A 237 2.78 11.64 10.53
CA GLU A 237 3.87 10.82 9.99
C GLU A 237 3.66 9.31 10.11
N ASP A 238 2.81 8.85 11.03
CA ASP A 238 2.61 7.45 11.36
C ASP A 238 1.50 6.74 10.53
N LEU A 239 1.02 7.36 9.44
CA LEU A 239 0.03 6.79 8.51
C LEU A 239 0.63 5.95 7.39
N HIS A 240 1.94 5.92 7.32
CA HIS A 240 2.65 5.21 6.28
C HIS A 240 3.88 4.51 6.85
N VAL A 241 4.14 3.32 6.34
CA VAL A 241 5.40 2.60 6.52
C VAL A 241 5.98 2.35 5.14
N SER A 242 7.24 2.72 4.93
CA SER A 242 7.91 2.54 3.65
C SER A 242 7.98 1.06 3.25
N GLY A 243 7.84 0.79 1.97
CA GLY A 243 8.13 -0.52 1.39
C GLY A 243 9.63 -0.76 1.17
N HIS A 244 10.47 0.28 1.39
CA HIS A 244 11.90 0.27 1.15
C HIS A 244 12.68 0.33 2.46
N GLY A 245 13.79 -0.39 2.50
CA GLY A 245 14.66 -0.42 3.68
C GLY A 245 15.29 0.93 4.00
N SER A 246 15.32 1.27 5.28
CA SER A 246 16.03 2.44 5.82
C SER A 246 17.53 2.16 5.96
N GLN A 247 18.29 3.14 6.45
CA GLN A 247 19.75 3.11 6.50
C GLN A 247 20.34 1.89 7.26
N LYS A 248 19.58 1.32 8.21
CA LYS A 248 20.02 0.18 9.05
C LYS A 248 19.39 -1.15 8.66
N ASP A 249 18.52 -1.18 7.65
CA ASP A 249 18.05 -2.40 7.05
C ASP A 249 19.10 -2.97 6.11
#